data_0d15f92d621546f8a8ff265caa9eae8e
#
_entry.id   0d15f92d621546f8a8ff265caa9eae8e
#
_cell.length_a   1.000
_cell.length_b   1.000
_cell.length_c   1.000
_cell.angle_alpha   90.00
_cell.angle_beta   90.00
_cell.angle_gamma   90.00
#
_symmetry.space_group_name_H-M   'P 1'
#
loop_
_entity.id
_entity.type
_entity.pdbx_description
1 polymer ?
#
loop_
_entity_poly.entity_id
_entity_poly.type
_entity_poly.pdbx_seq_one_letter_code
_entity_poly.pdbx_strand_id
1 'polypeptide(L)'
;ADELGVPFKRCGKLVVGFNEEDKQKLIAMKEQGEKNGVKGLEIIGKDKIKEIEPNIDGEFAMWSKTTGILNPFLLTIALAENAAENGVEYYFANEVIDINRIDEIYNIKTVKDIYKARWVVNAAGLYSDKISKMIGIDDYTIHPCRGEYFILDEKVGSKLSLPAYPVPNPKEGGLGIHLTPTIDGNVFIGPSSEYIEERDNYSATQKIMDLLIKDGGRIFPHIKREDFIRNFAGIRPKLASKEEGGYHDFVIEMRDEVPNTINLVGIESPGLTSSTPIAKYVVSLLKQKEKLTENENFNPIRKPIVTFVDKSIEEKEALIKENPDYGEVICRCQTITKAEIIEAINNPLGVETLTGIKYRCRAMMGRCQGGYCETRIAGLLEEVKHKNREDVIYSREGSNMFVGKVRE
;
A
#
# COMPACT_ATOMS: atom_id res chain seq x y z
N ALA A 1 -3.94 -6.65 12.08
CA ALA A 1 -3.88 -5.19 12.20
C ALA A 1 -3.77 -4.77 13.67
N ASP A 2 -4.59 -5.33 14.56
CA ASP A 2 -4.60 -4.98 16.00
C ASP A 2 -3.24 -5.14 16.67
N GLU A 3 -2.59 -6.30 16.53
CA GLU A 3 -1.26 -6.59 17.10
C GLU A 3 -0.18 -5.60 16.64
N LEU A 4 -0.32 -5.06 15.45
CA LEU A 4 0.63 -4.12 14.85
C LEU A 4 0.22 -2.65 15.00
N GLY A 5 -0.91 -2.37 15.66
CA GLY A 5 -1.43 -1.02 15.83
C GLY A 5 -1.78 -0.32 14.51
N VAL A 6 -2.25 -1.07 13.51
CA VAL A 6 -2.64 -0.52 12.19
C VAL A 6 -4.13 -0.24 12.17
N PRO A 7 -4.56 1.01 11.97
CA PRO A 7 -5.96 1.36 11.90
C PRO A 7 -6.70 0.63 10.77
N PHE A 8 -7.86 0.06 11.08
CA PHE A 8 -8.73 -0.58 10.09
C PHE A 8 -10.21 -0.39 10.45
N LYS A 9 -11.09 -0.56 9.47
CA LYS A 9 -12.54 -0.50 9.66
C LYS A 9 -13.21 -1.60 8.85
N ARG A 10 -14.06 -2.38 9.50
CA ARG A 10 -14.97 -3.32 8.82
C ARG A 10 -16.23 -2.57 8.41
N CYS A 11 -16.32 -2.17 7.16
CA CYS A 11 -17.39 -1.33 6.64
C CYS A 11 -18.28 -2.02 5.60
N GLY A 12 -17.88 -3.19 5.11
CA GLY A 12 -18.51 -3.82 3.96
C GLY A 12 -18.00 -3.24 2.64
N LYS A 13 -18.57 -3.75 1.51
CA LYS A 13 -18.29 -3.28 0.14
C LYS A 13 -19.51 -3.53 -0.75
N LEU A 14 -19.77 -2.62 -1.67
CA LEU A 14 -20.73 -2.81 -2.74
C LEU A 14 -20.02 -3.05 -4.08
N VAL A 15 -20.48 -4.07 -4.84
CA VAL A 15 -20.18 -4.20 -6.27
C VAL A 15 -21.48 -3.87 -7.00
N VAL A 16 -21.49 -2.77 -7.74
CA VAL A 16 -22.70 -2.11 -8.24
C VAL A 16 -22.93 -2.43 -9.71
N GLY A 17 -24.14 -2.83 -10.06
CA GLY A 17 -24.63 -3.07 -11.41
C GLY A 17 -25.77 -2.12 -11.78
N PHE A 18 -25.89 -1.82 -13.09
CA PHE A 18 -26.81 -0.82 -13.61
C PHE A 18 -27.90 -1.43 -14.51
N ASN A 19 -27.82 -2.72 -14.83
CA ASN A 19 -28.75 -3.40 -15.74
C ASN A 19 -28.86 -4.90 -15.37
N GLU A 20 -29.73 -5.63 -16.05
CA GLU A 20 -29.99 -7.04 -15.76
C GLU A 20 -28.77 -7.95 -16.11
N GLU A 21 -27.96 -7.59 -17.12
CA GLU A 21 -26.73 -8.32 -17.45
C GLU A 21 -25.73 -8.21 -16.28
N ASP A 22 -25.56 -7.02 -15.70
CA ASP A 22 -24.73 -6.80 -14.52
C ASP A 22 -25.23 -7.64 -13.34
N LYS A 23 -26.55 -7.73 -13.14
CA LYS A 23 -27.13 -8.54 -12.06
C LYS A 23 -26.78 -10.03 -12.20
N GLN A 24 -26.80 -10.59 -13.41
CA GLN A 24 -26.38 -11.97 -13.63
C GLN A 24 -24.91 -12.20 -13.31
N LYS A 25 -24.04 -11.23 -13.65
CA LYS A 25 -22.62 -11.27 -13.28
C LYS A 25 -22.44 -11.20 -11.76
N LEU A 26 -23.20 -10.35 -11.06
CA LEU A 26 -23.18 -10.25 -9.60
C LEU A 26 -23.62 -11.56 -8.91
N ILE A 27 -24.62 -12.25 -9.45
CA ILE A 27 -25.06 -13.56 -8.95
C ILE A 27 -23.95 -14.59 -9.11
N ALA A 28 -23.31 -14.67 -10.28
CA ALA A 28 -22.19 -15.57 -10.52
C ALA A 28 -21.00 -15.27 -9.60
N MET A 29 -20.68 -13.98 -9.38
CA MET A 29 -19.64 -13.57 -8.44
C MET A 29 -19.96 -13.98 -6.99
N LYS A 30 -21.23 -13.85 -6.58
CA LYS A 30 -21.68 -14.29 -5.25
C LYS A 30 -21.48 -15.79 -5.08
N GLU A 31 -21.96 -16.60 -6.04
CA GLU A 31 -21.80 -18.06 -6.02
C GLU A 31 -20.33 -18.49 -5.95
N GLN A 32 -19.46 -17.85 -6.72
CA GLN A 32 -18.03 -18.11 -6.69
C GLN A 32 -17.42 -17.70 -5.33
N GLY A 33 -17.82 -16.54 -4.78
CA GLY A 33 -17.37 -16.10 -3.47
C GLY A 33 -17.79 -17.06 -2.35
N GLU A 34 -19.02 -17.58 -2.38
CA GLU A 34 -19.51 -18.56 -1.41
C GLU A 34 -18.75 -19.89 -1.51
N LYS A 35 -18.46 -20.37 -2.73
CA LYS A 35 -17.58 -21.54 -2.95
C LYS A 35 -16.18 -21.33 -2.38
N ASN A 36 -15.67 -20.11 -2.42
CA ASN A 36 -14.39 -19.74 -1.85
C ASN A 36 -14.45 -19.51 -0.31
N GLY A 37 -15.61 -19.73 0.32
CA GLY A 37 -15.81 -19.62 1.76
C GLY A 37 -16.08 -18.20 2.27
N VAL A 38 -16.33 -17.22 1.38
CA VAL A 38 -16.69 -15.85 1.77
C VAL A 38 -18.09 -15.84 2.36
N LYS A 39 -18.20 -15.30 3.59
CA LYS A 39 -19.48 -15.21 4.30
C LYS A 39 -20.13 -13.82 4.11
N GLY A 40 -21.47 -13.79 4.18
CA GLY A 40 -22.21 -12.52 4.21
C GLY A 40 -22.29 -11.81 2.86
N LEU A 41 -22.27 -12.56 1.76
CA LEU A 41 -22.55 -12.03 0.42
C LEU A 41 -24.06 -12.01 0.17
N GLU A 42 -24.57 -10.88 -0.30
CA GLU A 42 -26.00 -10.67 -0.56
C GLU A 42 -26.20 -9.87 -1.85
N ILE A 43 -27.15 -10.30 -2.69
CA ILE A 43 -27.61 -9.50 -3.84
C ILE A 43 -28.75 -8.62 -3.36
N ILE A 44 -28.59 -7.31 -3.55
CA ILE A 44 -29.54 -6.29 -3.09
C ILE A 44 -30.01 -5.41 -4.27
N GLY A 45 -31.21 -4.86 -4.14
CA GLY A 45 -31.75 -3.90 -5.08
C GLY A 45 -31.49 -2.43 -4.67
N LYS A 46 -31.95 -1.52 -5.52
CA LYS A 46 -31.75 -0.07 -5.42
C LYS A 46 -32.10 0.53 -4.07
N ASP A 47 -33.28 0.18 -3.53
CA ASP A 47 -33.73 0.75 -2.25
C ASP A 47 -32.77 0.38 -1.11
N LYS A 48 -32.30 -0.86 -1.09
CA LYS A 48 -31.33 -1.32 -0.09
C LYS A 48 -29.94 -0.70 -0.29
N ILE A 49 -29.52 -0.45 -1.54
CA ILE A 49 -28.30 0.32 -1.83
C ILE A 49 -28.41 1.71 -1.21
N LYS A 50 -29.52 2.43 -1.44
CA LYS A 50 -29.73 3.78 -0.90
C LYS A 50 -29.86 3.83 0.63
N GLU A 51 -30.35 2.75 1.24
CA GLU A 51 -30.38 2.64 2.72
C GLU A 51 -28.96 2.52 3.30
N ILE A 52 -28.10 1.71 2.65
CA ILE A 52 -26.73 1.45 3.12
C ILE A 52 -25.81 2.63 2.77
N GLU A 53 -25.90 3.14 1.55
CA GLU A 53 -25.03 4.19 1.02
C GLU A 53 -25.84 5.15 0.12
N PRO A 54 -26.46 6.19 0.71
CA PRO A 54 -27.39 7.08 0.01
C PRO A 54 -26.81 7.76 -1.24
N ASN A 55 -25.49 7.95 -1.27
CA ASN A 55 -24.79 8.69 -2.31
C ASN A 55 -24.28 7.81 -3.47
N ILE A 56 -24.52 6.51 -3.42
CA ILE A 56 -24.15 5.57 -4.51
C ILE A 56 -25.36 5.34 -5.41
N ASP A 57 -25.14 5.44 -6.72
CA ASP A 57 -26.13 5.08 -7.74
C ASP A 57 -25.91 3.66 -8.26
N GLY A 58 -27.01 2.95 -8.46
CA GLY A 58 -27.04 1.58 -9.00
C GLY A 58 -28.43 0.99 -8.92
N GLU A 59 -28.72 -0.01 -9.75
CA GLU A 59 -30.00 -0.74 -9.73
C GLU A 59 -29.89 -2.04 -8.91
N PHE A 60 -28.70 -2.66 -8.90
CA PHE A 60 -28.40 -3.87 -8.15
C PHE A 60 -27.01 -3.77 -7.53
N ALA A 61 -26.77 -4.48 -6.45
CA ALA A 61 -25.41 -4.66 -5.94
C ALA A 61 -25.22 -6.03 -5.29
N MET A 62 -23.98 -6.52 -5.33
CA MET A 62 -23.50 -7.54 -4.39
C MET A 62 -22.91 -6.83 -3.19
N TRP A 63 -23.51 -7.02 -2.02
CA TRP A 63 -23.02 -6.50 -0.75
C TRP A 63 -22.16 -7.55 -0.03
N SER A 64 -20.88 -7.24 0.15
CA SER A 64 -19.97 -8.04 0.97
C SER A 64 -19.85 -7.41 2.36
N LYS A 65 -20.54 -7.99 3.34
CA LYS A 65 -20.64 -7.45 4.72
C LYS A 65 -19.32 -7.51 5.51
N THR A 66 -18.43 -8.42 5.13
CA THR A 66 -17.19 -8.72 5.86
C THR A 66 -15.96 -7.97 5.33
N THR A 67 -16.09 -7.25 4.24
CA THR A 67 -15.00 -6.44 3.68
C THR A 67 -14.65 -5.30 4.64
N GLY A 68 -13.38 -4.98 4.71
CA GLY A 68 -12.87 -3.83 5.47
C GLY A 68 -11.88 -3.00 4.68
N ILE A 69 -11.54 -1.86 5.23
CA ILE A 69 -10.48 -0.97 4.76
C ILE A 69 -9.41 -0.83 5.85
N LEU A 70 -8.17 -0.60 5.44
CA LEU A 70 -7.04 -0.32 6.31
C LEU A 70 -6.06 0.64 5.63
N ASN A 71 -5.11 1.17 6.38
CA ASN A 71 -4.03 1.96 5.81
C ASN A 71 -2.93 1.03 5.25
N PRO A 72 -2.76 0.92 3.91
CA PRO A 72 -1.83 -0.03 3.30
C PRO A 72 -0.36 0.34 3.56
N PHE A 73 -0.03 1.62 3.66
CA PHE A 73 1.32 2.09 3.98
C PHE A 73 1.70 1.70 5.40
N LEU A 74 0.83 2.00 6.38
CA LEU A 74 1.07 1.64 7.77
C LEU A 74 1.13 0.13 7.99
N LEU A 75 0.34 -0.68 7.28
CA LEU A 75 0.45 -2.14 7.38
C LEU A 75 1.83 -2.62 6.94
N THR A 76 2.31 -2.15 5.79
CA THR A 76 3.63 -2.54 5.26
C THR A 76 4.76 -2.07 6.19
N ILE A 77 4.69 -0.82 6.65
CA ILE A 77 5.67 -0.25 7.59
C ILE A 77 5.65 -1.02 8.91
N ALA A 78 4.47 -1.29 9.47
CA ALA A 78 4.32 -1.96 10.75
C ALA A 78 4.85 -3.41 10.71
N LEU A 79 4.63 -4.13 9.61
CA LEU A 79 5.23 -5.46 9.39
C LEU A 79 6.76 -5.38 9.34
N ALA A 80 7.31 -4.40 8.63
CA ALA A 80 8.75 -4.23 8.51
C ALA A 80 9.38 -3.80 9.86
N GLU A 81 8.77 -2.86 10.57
CA GLU A 81 9.25 -2.42 11.89
C GLU A 81 9.20 -3.55 12.92
N ASN A 82 8.09 -4.31 12.96
CA ASN A 82 8.00 -5.48 13.84
C ASN A 82 9.04 -6.56 13.49
N ALA A 83 9.29 -6.80 12.20
CA ALA A 83 10.33 -7.73 11.77
C ALA A 83 11.74 -7.25 12.19
N ALA A 84 12.04 -5.95 12.06
CA ALA A 84 13.30 -5.36 12.50
C ALA A 84 13.50 -5.50 14.02
N GLU A 85 12.47 -5.25 14.83
CA GLU A 85 12.50 -5.44 16.28
C GLU A 85 12.72 -6.93 16.67
N ASN A 86 12.39 -7.86 15.79
CA ASN A 86 12.65 -9.30 15.96
C ASN A 86 13.92 -9.79 15.25
N GLY A 87 14.82 -8.87 14.86
CA GLY A 87 16.16 -9.20 14.38
C GLY A 87 16.31 -9.31 12.86
N VAL A 88 15.31 -8.89 12.07
CA VAL A 88 15.47 -8.79 10.62
C VAL A 88 16.23 -7.52 10.25
N GLU A 89 17.29 -7.66 9.48
CA GLU A 89 18.10 -6.55 9.00
C GLU A 89 17.58 -6.04 7.65
N TYR A 90 17.51 -4.72 7.48
CA TYR A 90 17.06 -4.04 6.26
C TYR A 90 18.21 -3.23 5.63
N TYR A 91 18.50 -3.49 4.37
CA TYR A 91 19.53 -2.79 3.59
C TYR A 91 18.87 -1.98 2.48
N PHE A 92 18.44 -0.77 2.80
CA PHE A 92 17.77 0.15 1.87
C PHE A 92 18.74 0.80 0.88
N ALA A 93 18.20 1.27 -0.26
CA ALA A 93 18.98 1.83 -1.37
C ALA A 93 20.14 0.90 -1.78
N ASN A 94 19.87 -0.39 -1.88
CA ASN A 94 20.86 -1.43 -2.07
C ASN A 94 20.35 -2.46 -3.09
N GLU A 95 20.28 -2.05 -4.35
CA GLU A 95 19.77 -2.87 -5.46
C GLU A 95 20.61 -4.13 -5.67
N VAL A 96 19.92 -5.28 -5.79
CA VAL A 96 20.57 -6.55 -6.19
C VAL A 96 20.83 -6.52 -7.69
N ILE A 97 22.09 -6.71 -8.08
CA ILE A 97 22.55 -6.62 -9.46
C ILE A 97 23.02 -7.96 -10.03
N ASP A 98 23.32 -8.96 -9.17
CA ASP A 98 23.70 -10.30 -9.58
C ASP A 98 23.49 -11.29 -8.42
N ILE A 99 23.17 -12.54 -8.74
CA ILE A 99 23.07 -13.64 -7.77
C ILE A 99 23.75 -14.87 -8.39
N ASN A 100 24.74 -15.42 -7.71
CA ASN A 100 25.37 -16.67 -8.12
C ASN A 100 25.53 -17.61 -6.92
N ARG A 101 25.57 -18.92 -7.18
CA ARG A 101 25.72 -19.96 -6.18
C ARG A 101 27.09 -20.62 -6.28
N ILE A 102 27.84 -20.60 -5.17
CA ILE A 102 29.15 -21.22 -5.04
C ILE A 102 29.15 -22.07 -3.76
N ASP A 103 29.51 -23.32 -3.85
CA ASP A 103 29.62 -24.25 -2.73
C ASP A 103 28.35 -24.22 -1.82
N GLU A 104 27.19 -24.32 -2.46
CA GLU A 104 25.86 -24.32 -1.80
C GLU A 104 25.44 -22.99 -1.12
N ILE A 105 26.25 -21.96 -1.23
CA ILE A 105 25.97 -20.61 -0.70
C ILE A 105 25.67 -19.65 -1.85
N TYR A 106 24.60 -18.89 -1.72
CA TYR A 106 24.28 -17.78 -2.62
C TYR A 106 25.14 -16.57 -2.28
N ASN A 107 25.83 -16.03 -3.28
CA ASN A 107 26.48 -14.72 -3.22
C ASN A 107 25.58 -13.73 -3.94
N ILE A 108 24.98 -12.84 -3.17
CA ILE A 108 24.03 -11.82 -3.63
C ILE A 108 24.81 -10.52 -3.75
N LYS A 109 25.15 -10.15 -4.98
CA LYS A 109 25.86 -8.91 -5.27
C LYS A 109 24.84 -7.76 -5.39
N THR A 110 25.11 -6.71 -4.66
CA THR A 110 24.33 -5.47 -4.69
C THR A 110 25.20 -4.32 -5.21
N VAL A 111 24.59 -3.14 -5.38
CA VAL A 111 25.33 -1.92 -5.76
C VAL A 111 26.32 -1.46 -4.69
N LYS A 112 26.21 -1.94 -3.44
CA LYS A 112 27.07 -1.53 -2.31
C LYS A 112 27.99 -2.64 -1.83
N ASP A 113 27.49 -3.90 -1.78
CA ASP A 113 28.16 -5.00 -1.07
C ASP A 113 27.85 -6.37 -1.68
N ILE A 114 28.44 -7.42 -1.11
CA ILE A 114 28.13 -8.83 -1.42
C ILE A 114 27.66 -9.52 -0.15
N TYR A 115 26.45 -10.04 -0.17
CA TYR A 115 25.86 -10.80 0.92
C TYR A 115 25.92 -12.30 0.63
N LYS A 116 26.10 -13.09 1.68
CA LYS A 116 26.09 -14.56 1.59
C LYS A 116 24.88 -15.13 2.29
N ALA A 117 24.16 -16.03 1.62
CA ALA A 117 22.97 -16.64 2.19
C ALA A 117 22.85 -18.12 1.78
N ARG A 118 22.30 -18.95 2.64
CA ARG A 118 21.93 -20.34 2.32
C ARG A 118 20.66 -20.41 1.48
N TRP A 119 19.73 -19.47 1.72
CA TRP A 119 18.44 -19.38 1.05
C TRP A 119 18.24 -18.01 0.43
N VAL A 120 17.53 -17.98 -0.69
CA VAL A 120 17.07 -16.76 -1.34
C VAL A 120 15.56 -16.85 -1.51
N VAL A 121 14.84 -15.85 -1.00
CA VAL A 121 13.41 -15.67 -1.28
C VAL A 121 13.24 -14.45 -2.17
N ASN A 122 12.88 -14.68 -3.41
CA ASN A 122 12.57 -13.61 -4.35
C ASN A 122 11.17 -13.07 -4.08
N ALA A 123 11.08 -11.87 -3.52
CA ALA A 123 9.83 -11.12 -3.32
C ALA A 123 9.92 -9.73 -3.98
N ALA A 124 10.63 -9.62 -5.11
CA ALA A 124 11.00 -8.36 -5.75
C ALA A 124 9.86 -7.69 -6.56
N GLY A 125 8.63 -8.23 -6.50
CA GLY A 125 7.43 -7.60 -7.07
C GLY A 125 7.61 -7.27 -8.55
N LEU A 126 7.69 -5.99 -8.88
CA LEU A 126 7.83 -5.50 -10.26
C LEU A 126 9.14 -5.94 -10.95
N TYR A 127 10.13 -6.37 -10.18
CA TYR A 127 11.42 -6.85 -10.67
C TYR A 127 11.63 -8.34 -10.42
N SER A 128 10.60 -9.08 -10.04
CA SER A 128 10.69 -10.49 -9.66
C SER A 128 11.17 -11.38 -10.81
N ASP A 129 10.83 -11.09 -12.06
CA ASP A 129 11.34 -11.78 -13.25
C ASP A 129 12.85 -11.58 -13.44
N LYS A 130 13.37 -10.39 -13.14
CA LYS A 130 14.83 -10.14 -13.20
C LYS A 130 15.58 -10.92 -12.14
N ILE A 131 15.07 -10.95 -10.91
CA ILE A 131 15.66 -11.75 -9.84
C ILE A 131 15.52 -13.24 -10.13
N SER A 132 14.37 -13.70 -10.67
CA SER A 132 14.19 -15.07 -11.14
C SER A 132 15.28 -15.50 -12.12
N LYS A 133 15.58 -14.65 -13.10
CA LYS A 133 16.65 -14.90 -14.08
C LYS A 133 18.03 -14.98 -13.44
N MET A 134 18.33 -14.12 -12.47
CA MET A 134 19.61 -14.15 -11.74
C MET A 134 19.80 -15.44 -10.95
N ILE A 135 18.73 -16.04 -10.42
CA ILE A 135 18.78 -17.34 -9.72
C ILE A 135 18.69 -18.54 -10.67
N GLY A 136 18.58 -18.35 -11.99
CA GLY A 136 18.57 -19.41 -12.98
C GLY A 136 17.19 -19.85 -13.47
N ILE A 137 16.13 -19.07 -13.23
CA ILE A 137 14.75 -19.33 -13.70
C ILE A 137 14.38 -18.24 -14.72
N ASP A 138 14.28 -18.60 -16.00
CA ASP A 138 14.06 -17.66 -17.13
C ASP A 138 12.64 -17.79 -17.75
N ASP A 139 11.68 -18.35 -17.02
CA ASP A 139 10.33 -18.66 -17.54
C ASP A 139 9.35 -17.49 -17.43
N TYR A 140 9.73 -16.43 -16.71
CA TYR A 140 8.81 -15.37 -16.35
C TYR A 140 9.13 -14.04 -17.02
N THR A 141 8.07 -13.34 -17.41
CA THR A 141 8.14 -11.95 -17.84
C THR A 141 7.08 -11.14 -17.09
N ILE A 142 7.48 -10.08 -16.43
CA ILE A 142 6.56 -9.13 -15.80
C ILE A 142 6.20 -8.05 -16.81
N HIS A 143 4.90 -7.88 -17.01
CA HIS A 143 4.29 -6.83 -17.83
C HIS A 143 3.80 -5.70 -16.93
N PRO A 144 4.51 -4.55 -16.87
CA PRO A 144 4.13 -3.43 -16.02
C PRO A 144 2.76 -2.87 -16.41
N CYS A 145 1.83 -2.78 -15.44
CA CYS A 145 0.51 -2.23 -15.69
C CYS A 145 0.21 -1.10 -14.69
N ARG A 146 0.26 0.14 -15.19
CA ARG A 146 0.07 1.35 -14.38
C ARG A 146 -1.40 1.54 -14.02
N GLY A 147 -1.66 1.87 -12.77
CA GLY A 147 -2.95 2.27 -12.25
C GLY A 147 -2.85 3.68 -11.64
N GLU A 148 -3.58 4.61 -12.22
CA GLU A 148 -3.62 6.00 -11.77
C GLU A 148 -4.84 6.24 -10.88
N TYR A 149 -4.70 7.14 -9.89
CA TYR A 149 -5.72 7.48 -8.90
C TYR A 149 -5.84 8.97 -8.69
N PHE A 150 -7.06 9.40 -8.35
CA PHE A 150 -7.29 10.64 -7.62
C PHE A 150 -7.51 10.39 -6.13
N ILE A 151 -7.08 11.38 -5.32
CA ILE A 151 -7.42 11.50 -3.91
C ILE A 151 -8.37 12.69 -3.75
N LEU A 152 -9.53 12.44 -3.15
CA LEU A 152 -10.49 13.47 -2.79
C LEU A 152 -10.28 13.95 -1.35
N ASP A 153 -10.64 15.20 -1.12
CA ASP A 153 -10.61 15.86 0.18
C ASP A 153 -11.48 15.12 1.22
N GLU A 154 -11.12 15.17 2.49
CA GLU A 154 -11.84 14.56 3.62
C GLU A 154 -13.30 15.00 3.73
N LYS A 155 -13.65 16.21 3.28
CA LYS A 155 -15.05 16.68 3.19
C LYS A 155 -15.95 15.77 2.34
N VAL A 156 -15.36 14.97 1.43
CA VAL A 156 -16.07 13.96 0.63
C VAL A 156 -16.21 12.65 1.37
N GLY A 157 -15.29 12.34 2.29
CA GLY A 157 -15.28 11.10 3.05
C GLY A 157 -16.52 10.86 3.89
N SER A 158 -17.16 11.92 4.39
CA SER A 158 -18.44 11.83 5.10
C SER A 158 -19.62 11.40 4.21
N LYS A 159 -19.43 11.41 2.88
CA LYS A 159 -20.46 11.05 1.90
C LYS A 159 -20.30 9.63 1.36
N LEU A 160 -19.24 8.89 1.74
CA LEU A 160 -18.97 7.53 1.30
C LEU A 160 -18.45 6.72 2.49
N SER A 161 -19.22 5.74 2.95
CA SER A 161 -18.90 4.97 4.16
C SER A 161 -18.21 3.63 3.89
N LEU A 162 -18.27 3.13 2.65
CA LEU A 162 -17.74 1.83 2.21
C LEU A 162 -17.25 1.87 0.75
N PRO A 163 -16.36 0.95 0.34
CA PRO A 163 -15.93 0.82 -1.04
C PRO A 163 -17.07 0.48 -2.01
N ALA A 164 -17.13 1.19 -3.13
CA ALA A 164 -18.11 0.97 -4.20
C ALA A 164 -17.40 0.71 -5.53
N TYR A 165 -17.56 -0.50 -6.05
CA TYR A 165 -16.93 -1.00 -7.27
C TYR A 165 -17.97 -1.17 -8.39
N PRO A 166 -17.63 -0.98 -9.66
CA PRO A 166 -18.46 -1.48 -10.76
C PRO A 166 -18.38 -3.01 -10.85
N VAL A 167 -19.27 -3.62 -11.59
CA VAL A 167 -19.10 -5.02 -12.03
C VAL A 167 -17.84 -5.12 -12.88
N PRO A 168 -16.86 -5.97 -12.53
CA PRO A 168 -15.62 -6.09 -13.27
C PRO A 168 -15.86 -6.54 -14.73
N ASN A 169 -15.08 -5.97 -15.65
CA ASN A 169 -15.01 -6.46 -17.03
C ASN A 169 -13.76 -7.35 -17.17
N PRO A 170 -13.92 -8.67 -17.34
CA PRO A 170 -12.77 -9.58 -17.42
C PRO A 170 -11.79 -9.26 -18.55
N LYS A 171 -12.28 -8.65 -19.65
CA LYS A 171 -11.46 -8.29 -20.80
C LYS A 171 -10.50 -7.12 -20.52
N GLU A 172 -10.82 -6.27 -19.57
CA GLU A 172 -10.01 -5.10 -19.20
C GLU A 172 -8.89 -5.43 -18.20
N GLY A 173 -8.87 -6.65 -17.66
CA GLY A 173 -7.85 -7.11 -16.73
C GLY A 173 -7.72 -6.27 -15.46
N GLY A 174 -8.83 -5.62 -15.02
CA GLY A 174 -8.92 -4.78 -13.84
C GLY A 174 -10.25 -4.92 -13.12
N LEU A 175 -10.33 -4.40 -11.89
CA LEU A 175 -11.55 -4.38 -11.09
C LEU A 175 -12.50 -3.23 -11.47
N GLY A 176 -12.18 -2.48 -12.52
CA GLY A 176 -12.85 -1.25 -12.91
C GLY A 176 -12.51 -0.05 -12.01
N ILE A 177 -12.85 1.14 -12.47
CA ILE A 177 -12.67 2.38 -11.71
C ILE A 177 -13.70 2.40 -10.58
N HIS A 178 -13.23 2.44 -9.36
CA HIS A 178 -14.04 2.36 -8.15
C HIS A 178 -13.71 3.49 -7.16
N LEU A 179 -14.55 3.63 -6.16
CA LEU A 179 -14.34 4.56 -5.06
C LEU A 179 -14.04 3.78 -3.79
N THR A 180 -13.02 4.22 -3.06
CA THR A 180 -12.64 3.59 -1.79
C THR A 180 -12.43 4.68 -0.74
N PRO A 181 -13.26 4.72 0.31
CA PRO A 181 -12.96 5.58 1.46
C PRO A 181 -11.69 5.07 2.14
N THR A 182 -10.89 6.00 2.65
CA THR A 182 -9.72 5.65 3.44
C THR A 182 -10.06 5.65 4.93
N ILE A 183 -9.22 4.99 5.72
CA ILE A 183 -9.36 5.02 7.18
C ILE A 183 -9.24 6.44 7.74
N ASP A 184 -8.60 7.30 6.98
CA ASP A 184 -8.25 8.66 7.35
C ASP A 184 -9.26 9.71 6.83
N GLY A 185 -10.38 9.29 6.22
CA GLY A 185 -11.47 10.15 5.79
C GLY A 185 -11.38 10.69 4.36
N ASN A 186 -10.32 10.40 3.61
CA ASN A 186 -10.25 10.69 2.18
C ASN A 186 -11.03 9.67 1.35
N VAL A 187 -11.25 9.93 0.07
CA VAL A 187 -11.76 8.95 -0.89
C VAL A 187 -10.81 8.84 -2.07
N PHE A 188 -10.51 7.61 -2.48
CA PHE A 188 -9.76 7.32 -3.71
C PHE A 188 -10.70 7.01 -4.85
N ILE A 189 -10.42 7.55 -6.03
CA ILE A 189 -11.04 7.17 -7.31
C ILE A 189 -9.98 6.55 -8.19
N GLY A 190 -10.23 5.36 -8.67
CA GLY A 190 -9.32 4.56 -9.50
C GLY A 190 -9.42 3.09 -9.15
N PRO A 191 -8.45 2.30 -9.59
CA PRO A 191 -7.38 2.66 -10.50
C PRO A 191 -7.80 2.61 -11.97
N SER A 192 -7.00 3.24 -12.83
CA SER A 192 -6.96 2.88 -14.24
C SER A 192 -6.19 1.58 -14.47
N SER A 193 -6.13 1.12 -15.72
CA SER A 193 -5.36 -0.07 -16.11
C SER A 193 -4.71 0.19 -17.46
N GLU A 194 -3.41 0.49 -17.47
CA GLU A 194 -2.64 0.80 -18.66
C GLU A 194 -1.32 0.04 -18.65
N TYR A 195 -1.10 -0.83 -19.65
CA TYR A 195 0.21 -1.46 -19.84
C TYR A 195 1.22 -0.42 -20.32
N ILE A 196 2.40 -0.41 -19.70
CA ILE A 196 3.51 0.47 -19.98
C ILE A 196 4.80 -0.33 -20.14
N GLU A 197 5.84 0.25 -20.75
CA GLU A 197 7.12 -0.42 -20.90
C GLU A 197 8.06 -0.15 -19.72
N GLU A 198 8.04 1.08 -19.20
CA GLU A 198 8.92 1.54 -18.14
C GLU A 198 8.40 1.13 -16.76
N ARG A 199 9.21 0.44 -15.98
CA ARG A 199 8.84 -0.05 -14.64
C ARG A 199 8.86 1.02 -13.54
N ASP A 200 9.32 2.22 -13.85
CA ASP A 200 9.45 3.35 -12.91
C ASP A 200 8.67 4.60 -13.34
N ASN A 201 7.82 4.49 -14.36
CA ASN A 201 6.97 5.57 -14.83
C ASN A 201 5.69 5.69 -13.97
N TYR A 202 5.79 6.40 -12.86
CA TYR A 202 4.67 6.70 -11.94
C TYR A 202 3.93 7.99 -12.29
N SER A 203 3.97 8.45 -13.54
CA SER A 203 3.25 9.65 -13.95
C SER A 203 1.74 9.44 -13.94
N ALA A 204 1.00 10.47 -13.55
CA ALA A 204 -0.44 10.56 -13.73
C ALA A 204 -0.74 11.47 -14.94
N THR A 205 -1.65 11.02 -15.80
CA THR A 205 -1.91 11.66 -17.10
C THR A 205 -3.28 12.33 -17.14
N GLN A 206 -3.40 13.47 -17.86
CA GLN A 206 -4.68 14.18 -17.97
C GLN A 206 -5.77 13.30 -18.57
N LYS A 207 -5.45 12.51 -19.60
CA LYS A 207 -6.38 11.57 -20.25
C LYS A 207 -7.01 10.62 -19.26
N ILE A 208 -6.20 10.03 -18.37
CA ILE A 208 -6.70 9.08 -17.36
C ILE A 208 -7.47 9.82 -16.28
N MET A 209 -7.04 11.02 -15.89
CA MET A 209 -7.78 11.81 -14.90
C MET A 209 -9.21 12.11 -15.37
N ASP A 210 -9.39 12.46 -16.65
CA ASP A 210 -10.72 12.70 -17.23
C ASP A 210 -11.57 11.41 -17.25
N LEU A 211 -10.96 10.26 -17.52
CA LEU A 211 -11.61 8.95 -17.45
C LEU A 211 -12.07 8.61 -16.02
N LEU A 212 -11.21 8.81 -15.01
CA LEU A 212 -11.54 8.55 -13.62
C LEU A 212 -12.74 9.39 -13.15
N ILE A 213 -12.80 10.67 -13.55
CA ILE A 213 -13.94 11.55 -13.22
C ILE A 213 -15.22 11.03 -13.88
N LYS A 214 -15.16 10.67 -15.15
CA LYS A 214 -16.31 10.18 -15.90
C LYS A 214 -16.88 8.88 -15.32
N ASP A 215 -16.03 7.89 -15.14
CA ASP A 215 -16.46 6.55 -14.74
C ASP A 215 -16.76 6.46 -13.24
N GLY A 216 -15.98 7.14 -12.40
CA GLY A 216 -16.28 7.27 -10.97
C GLY A 216 -17.60 8.02 -10.72
N GLY A 217 -17.89 9.03 -11.56
CA GLY A 217 -19.13 9.82 -11.48
C GLY A 217 -20.39 9.02 -11.80
N ARG A 218 -20.31 7.86 -12.49
CA ARG A 218 -21.46 6.97 -12.70
C ARG A 218 -21.94 6.29 -11.42
N ILE A 219 -21.00 5.97 -10.52
CA ILE A 219 -21.29 5.32 -9.25
C ILE A 219 -21.54 6.36 -8.16
N PHE A 220 -20.81 7.46 -8.17
CA PHE A 220 -20.86 8.52 -7.17
C PHE A 220 -20.95 9.91 -7.84
N PRO A 221 -22.16 10.37 -8.18
CA PRO A 221 -22.37 11.60 -8.97
C PRO A 221 -22.03 12.92 -8.24
N HIS A 222 -21.69 12.84 -6.96
CA HIS A 222 -21.41 14.02 -6.12
C HIS A 222 -19.95 14.52 -6.18
N ILE A 223 -19.13 13.99 -7.09
CA ILE A 223 -17.74 14.39 -7.29
C ILE A 223 -17.68 15.78 -7.93
N LYS A 224 -16.90 16.68 -7.35
CA LYS A 224 -16.64 18.01 -7.89
C LYS A 224 -15.13 18.20 -8.11
N ARG A 225 -14.76 19.00 -9.11
CA ARG A 225 -13.36 19.30 -9.42
C ARG A 225 -12.59 19.87 -8.21
N GLU A 226 -13.23 20.67 -7.40
CA GLU A 226 -12.68 21.28 -6.18
C GLU A 226 -12.39 20.27 -5.05
N ASP A 227 -12.86 19.04 -5.19
CA ASP A 227 -12.64 17.97 -4.20
C ASP A 227 -11.31 17.24 -4.41
N PHE A 228 -10.68 17.40 -5.58
CA PHE A 228 -9.41 16.74 -5.89
C PHE A 228 -8.25 17.48 -5.24
N ILE A 229 -7.51 16.77 -4.37
CA ILE A 229 -6.34 17.33 -3.67
C ILE A 229 -5.02 16.79 -4.18
N ARG A 230 -5.02 15.58 -4.77
CA ARG A 230 -3.82 14.92 -5.29
C ARG A 230 -4.17 13.82 -6.29
N ASN A 231 -3.19 13.49 -7.13
CA ASN A 231 -3.17 12.26 -7.93
C ASN A 231 -1.89 11.46 -7.61
N PHE A 232 -1.91 10.17 -7.92
CA PHE A 232 -0.75 9.29 -7.87
C PHE A 232 -0.95 8.09 -8.79
N ALA A 233 0.11 7.36 -9.06
CA ALA A 233 0.06 6.10 -9.78
C ALA A 233 0.85 5.01 -9.06
N GLY A 234 0.44 3.75 -9.28
CA GLY A 234 1.17 2.56 -8.91
C GLY A 234 1.32 1.65 -10.13
N ILE A 235 2.26 0.71 -10.10
CA ILE A 235 2.50 -0.21 -11.21
C ILE A 235 2.34 -1.64 -10.71
N ARG A 236 1.42 -2.39 -11.34
CA ARG A 236 1.16 -3.81 -11.03
C ARG A 236 2.12 -4.69 -11.79
N PRO A 237 2.71 -5.69 -11.14
CA PRO A 237 3.58 -6.69 -11.78
C PRO A 237 2.75 -7.82 -12.41
N LYS A 238 2.11 -7.58 -13.55
CA LYS A 238 1.27 -8.60 -14.20
C LYS A 238 2.10 -9.67 -14.90
N LEU A 239 1.68 -10.93 -14.77
CA LEU A 239 2.16 -12.04 -15.60
C LEU A 239 1.39 -12.13 -16.92
N ALA A 240 0.11 -11.75 -16.94
CA ALA A 240 -0.66 -11.69 -18.18
C ALA A 240 -0.18 -10.53 -19.05
N SER A 241 0.16 -10.80 -20.30
CA SER A 241 0.46 -9.77 -21.29
C SER A 241 -0.76 -8.95 -21.67
N LYS A 242 -0.56 -7.85 -22.36
CA LYS A 242 -1.66 -7.00 -22.86
C LYS A 242 -2.54 -7.76 -23.87
N GLU A 243 -1.92 -8.59 -24.69
CA GLU A 243 -2.57 -9.37 -25.74
C GLU A 243 -3.43 -10.50 -25.16
N GLU A 244 -2.94 -11.17 -24.12
CA GLU A 244 -3.67 -12.21 -23.40
C GLU A 244 -4.83 -11.60 -22.59
N GLY A 245 -4.60 -10.45 -21.98
CA GLY A 245 -5.56 -9.81 -21.08
C GLY A 245 -5.83 -10.63 -19.82
N GLY A 246 -6.76 -10.16 -19.00
CA GLY A 246 -7.21 -10.89 -17.80
C GLY A 246 -6.17 -10.94 -16.69
N TYR A 247 -6.11 -12.09 -16.00
CA TYR A 247 -5.24 -12.34 -14.84
C TYR A 247 -4.61 -13.71 -14.96
N HIS A 248 -3.33 -13.80 -14.57
CA HIS A 248 -2.69 -15.06 -14.21
C HIS A 248 -2.64 -15.16 -12.68
N ASP A 249 -2.62 -16.39 -12.16
CA ASP A 249 -2.46 -16.61 -10.73
C ASP A 249 -1.04 -16.27 -10.30
N PHE A 250 -0.86 -16.00 -9.01
CA PHE A 250 0.45 -15.77 -8.40
C PHE A 250 1.32 -17.02 -8.49
N VAL A 251 2.56 -16.86 -8.88
CA VAL A 251 3.56 -17.93 -8.81
C VAL A 251 4.24 -17.88 -7.45
N ILE A 252 4.16 -18.97 -6.69
CA ILE A 252 4.88 -19.18 -5.44
C ILE A 252 5.44 -20.59 -5.49
N GLU A 253 6.72 -20.71 -5.78
CA GLU A 253 7.34 -22.00 -6.09
C GLU A 253 8.72 -22.19 -5.47
N MET A 254 9.08 -23.45 -5.29
CA MET A 254 10.42 -23.92 -4.99
C MET A 254 10.75 -25.02 -5.98
N ARG A 255 11.87 -24.88 -6.71
CA ARG A 255 12.29 -25.83 -7.75
C ARG A 255 13.53 -26.59 -7.33
N ASP A 256 13.55 -27.88 -7.61
CA ASP A 256 14.71 -28.74 -7.28
C ASP A 256 15.94 -28.39 -8.13
N GLU A 257 15.75 -27.87 -9.37
CA GLU A 257 16.82 -27.42 -10.27
C GLU A 257 17.53 -26.17 -9.76
N VAL A 258 16.87 -25.37 -8.92
CA VAL A 258 17.42 -24.17 -8.30
C VAL A 258 17.25 -24.28 -6.78
N PRO A 259 18.07 -25.13 -6.15
CA PRO A 259 17.86 -25.50 -4.76
C PRO A 259 18.05 -24.31 -3.81
N ASN A 260 17.31 -24.33 -2.71
CA ASN A 260 17.32 -23.31 -1.66
C ASN A 260 16.87 -21.92 -2.17
N THR A 261 15.92 -21.90 -3.12
CA THR A 261 15.24 -20.66 -3.52
C THR A 261 13.73 -20.81 -3.38
N ILE A 262 13.07 -19.74 -3.05
CA ILE A 262 11.60 -19.60 -3.17
C ILE A 262 11.33 -18.37 -4.02
N ASN A 263 10.57 -18.59 -5.10
CA ASN A 263 10.33 -17.58 -6.11
C ASN A 263 8.87 -17.12 -6.07
N LEU A 264 8.64 -15.83 -5.80
CA LEU A 264 7.33 -15.21 -5.79
C LEU A 264 7.24 -14.23 -6.96
N VAL A 265 6.42 -14.57 -7.96
CA VAL A 265 6.34 -13.79 -9.21
C VAL A 265 4.89 -13.43 -9.52
N GLY A 266 4.68 -12.24 -10.05
CA GLY A 266 3.38 -11.79 -10.50
C GLY A 266 2.38 -11.51 -9.39
N ILE A 267 2.84 -11.21 -8.17
CA ILE A 267 1.98 -10.87 -7.05
C ILE A 267 1.46 -9.43 -7.23
N GLU A 268 0.33 -9.31 -7.92
CA GLU A 268 -0.42 -8.07 -8.08
C GLU A 268 -1.58 -7.98 -7.05
N SER A 269 -2.66 -7.25 -7.33
CA SER A 269 -3.86 -7.23 -6.47
C SER A 269 -4.57 -8.62 -6.51
N PRO A 270 -4.92 -9.20 -5.35
CA PRO A 270 -4.93 -8.65 -3.98
C PRO A 270 -3.70 -9.04 -3.12
N GLY A 271 -2.49 -8.95 -3.63
CA GLY A 271 -1.25 -9.39 -2.97
C GLY A 271 -1.04 -8.86 -1.55
N LEU A 272 -1.34 -7.56 -1.29
CA LEU A 272 -1.20 -7.01 0.05
C LEU A 272 -2.13 -7.69 1.06
N THR A 273 -3.40 -7.90 0.71
CA THR A 273 -4.36 -8.62 1.55
C THR A 273 -3.95 -10.07 1.75
N SER A 274 -3.33 -10.67 0.74
CA SER A 274 -2.86 -12.07 0.75
C SER A 274 -1.45 -12.23 1.33
N SER A 275 -0.76 -11.17 1.70
CA SER A 275 0.65 -11.22 2.14
C SER A 275 0.88 -12.14 3.34
N THR A 276 -0.01 -12.12 4.33
CA THR A 276 0.11 -13.00 5.51
C THR A 276 -0.07 -14.49 5.19
N PRO A 277 -1.12 -14.94 4.45
CA PRO A 277 -1.20 -16.33 4.03
C PRO A 277 -0.07 -16.73 3.07
N ILE A 278 0.39 -15.84 2.18
CA ILE A 278 1.56 -16.09 1.32
C ILE A 278 2.81 -16.32 2.19
N ALA A 279 3.08 -15.48 3.17
CA ALA A 279 4.22 -15.65 4.08
C ALA A 279 4.16 -16.97 4.84
N LYS A 280 2.98 -17.38 5.33
CA LYS A 280 2.78 -18.69 5.97
C LYS A 280 3.06 -19.85 5.00
N TYR A 281 2.65 -19.71 3.75
CA TYR A 281 2.93 -20.72 2.72
C TYR A 281 4.42 -20.80 2.41
N VAL A 282 5.11 -19.67 2.25
CA VAL A 282 6.58 -19.61 2.09
C VAL A 282 7.30 -20.31 3.24
N VAL A 283 6.91 -20.02 4.48
CA VAL A 283 7.47 -20.72 5.66
C VAL A 283 7.19 -22.22 5.63
N SER A 284 6.02 -22.65 5.13
CA SER A 284 5.72 -24.08 4.98
C SER A 284 6.60 -24.77 3.93
N LEU A 285 6.96 -24.07 2.86
CA LEU A 285 7.92 -24.57 1.87
C LEU A 285 9.33 -24.71 2.47
N LEU A 286 9.79 -23.69 3.22
CA LEU A 286 11.07 -23.75 3.93
C LEU A 286 11.13 -24.94 4.90
N LYS A 287 10.07 -25.20 5.65
CA LYS A 287 9.99 -26.33 6.60
C LYS A 287 10.09 -27.71 5.95
N GLN A 288 9.88 -27.83 4.64
CA GLN A 288 10.06 -29.09 3.92
C GLN A 288 11.56 -29.47 3.74
N LYS A 289 12.43 -28.48 3.75
CA LYS A 289 13.87 -28.65 3.50
C LYS A 289 14.72 -28.28 4.73
N GLU A 290 14.22 -27.44 5.64
CA GLU A 290 14.96 -26.93 6.78
C GLU A 290 14.19 -27.17 8.10
N LYS A 291 14.93 -27.54 9.14
CA LYS A 291 14.39 -27.57 10.51
C LYS A 291 14.41 -26.17 11.08
N LEU A 292 13.28 -25.50 11.06
CA LEU A 292 13.13 -24.18 11.68
C LEU A 292 12.80 -24.33 13.16
N THR A 293 13.50 -23.60 14.02
CA THR A 293 13.21 -23.46 15.44
C THR A 293 12.45 -22.16 15.69
N GLU A 294 11.49 -22.19 16.60
CA GLU A 294 10.76 -21.00 17.01
C GLU A 294 11.69 -20.06 17.81
N ASN A 295 11.52 -18.75 17.62
CA ASN A 295 12.19 -17.76 18.43
C ASN A 295 11.38 -17.51 19.69
N GLU A 296 11.84 -18.03 20.83
CA GLU A 296 11.17 -17.89 22.12
C GLU A 296 11.03 -16.43 22.58
N ASN A 297 11.86 -15.52 22.06
CA ASN A 297 11.84 -14.09 22.36
C ASN A 297 11.06 -13.27 21.32
N PHE A 298 10.31 -13.93 20.41
CA PHE A 298 9.52 -13.22 19.39
C PHE A 298 8.45 -12.34 20.04
N ASN A 299 8.47 -11.06 19.72
CA ASN A 299 7.45 -10.10 20.13
C ASN A 299 6.49 -9.80 18.94
N PRO A 300 5.24 -10.29 18.96
CA PRO A 300 4.27 -10.02 17.88
C PRO A 300 3.68 -8.60 17.94
N ILE A 301 3.86 -7.89 19.05
CA ILE A 301 3.21 -6.60 19.30
C ILE A 301 4.12 -5.45 18.88
N ARG A 302 3.65 -4.61 18.00
CA ARG A 302 4.28 -3.32 17.66
C ARG A 302 3.59 -2.18 18.40
N LYS A 303 4.37 -1.27 18.99
CA LYS A 303 3.84 -0.03 19.56
C LYS A 303 3.62 1.00 18.43
N PRO A 304 2.36 1.41 18.13
CA PRO A 304 2.10 2.44 17.14
C PRO A 304 2.45 3.83 17.67
N ILE A 305 2.71 4.77 16.76
CA ILE A 305 2.79 6.20 17.10
C ILE A 305 1.43 6.63 17.65
N VAL A 306 1.46 7.40 18.72
CA VAL A 306 0.23 7.96 19.32
C VAL A 306 -0.44 8.91 18.33
N THR A 307 -1.72 8.70 18.03
CA THR A 307 -2.50 9.64 17.22
C THR A 307 -3.14 10.69 18.13
N PHE A 308 -2.44 11.81 18.31
CA PHE A 308 -2.86 12.87 19.26
C PHE A 308 -4.23 13.46 18.97
N VAL A 309 -4.60 13.61 17.69
CA VAL A 309 -5.89 14.21 17.28
C VAL A 309 -7.09 13.41 17.81
N ASP A 310 -6.97 12.08 17.91
CA ASP A 310 -8.04 11.17 18.32
C ASP A 310 -8.22 11.05 19.84
N LYS A 311 -7.35 11.70 20.63
CA LYS A 311 -7.37 11.62 22.08
C LYS A 311 -8.41 12.55 22.69
N SER A 312 -8.99 12.18 23.86
CA SER A 312 -9.83 13.06 24.66
C SER A 312 -9.04 14.28 25.15
N ILE A 313 -9.71 15.30 25.66
CA ILE A 313 -9.05 16.49 26.21
C ILE A 313 -8.13 16.10 27.37
N GLU A 314 -8.61 15.25 28.27
CA GLU A 314 -7.87 14.78 29.45
C GLU A 314 -6.63 13.96 29.04
N GLU A 315 -6.76 13.11 28.03
CA GLU A 315 -5.62 12.36 27.49
C GLU A 315 -4.60 13.28 26.83
N LYS A 316 -5.05 14.30 26.07
CA LYS A 316 -4.18 15.32 25.48
C LYS A 316 -3.40 16.11 26.54
N GLU A 317 -4.06 16.53 27.59
CA GLU A 317 -3.41 17.23 28.72
C GLU A 317 -2.37 16.33 29.40
N ALA A 318 -2.70 15.06 29.60
CA ALA A 318 -1.75 14.10 30.18
C ALA A 318 -0.52 13.89 29.29
N LEU A 319 -0.71 13.72 27.98
CA LEU A 319 0.37 13.59 27.01
C LEU A 319 1.28 14.83 26.98
N ILE A 320 0.69 16.04 27.00
CA ILE A 320 1.46 17.30 27.01
C ILE A 320 2.25 17.45 28.31
N LYS A 321 1.69 17.02 29.44
CA LYS A 321 2.37 17.05 30.74
C LYS A 321 3.56 16.09 30.78
N GLU A 322 3.41 14.91 30.15
CA GLU A 322 4.48 13.90 30.06
C GLU A 322 5.57 14.33 29.06
N ASN A 323 5.18 14.81 27.89
CA ASN A 323 6.06 15.28 26.83
C ASN A 323 5.52 16.58 26.22
N PRO A 324 6.14 17.76 26.53
CA PRO A 324 5.69 19.06 26.04
C PRO A 324 5.61 19.19 24.51
N ASP A 325 6.36 18.37 23.76
CA ASP A 325 6.33 18.37 22.29
C ASP A 325 4.96 17.96 21.72
N TYR A 326 4.07 17.31 22.50
CA TYR A 326 2.67 17.12 22.13
C TYR A 326 1.85 18.42 22.13
N GLY A 327 2.31 19.45 22.82
CA GLY A 327 1.71 20.78 22.83
C GLY A 327 2.02 21.62 21.59
N GLU A 328 2.97 21.22 20.75
CA GLU A 328 3.36 21.95 19.53
C GLU A 328 2.81 21.26 18.27
N VAL A 329 1.80 21.86 17.61
CA VAL A 329 1.24 21.38 16.35
C VAL A 329 2.09 21.87 15.17
N ILE A 330 2.73 20.95 14.48
CA ILE A 330 3.55 21.20 13.29
C ILE A 330 2.71 21.13 12.00
N CYS A 331 1.94 20.05 11.81
CA CYS A 331 1.04 19.93 10.66
C CYS A 331 -0.37 20.34 11.05
N ARG A 332 -0.78 21.56 10.68
CA ARG A 332 -2.05 22.17 11.12
C ARG A 332 -3.29 21.50 10.54
N CYS A 333 -3.26 21.11 9.26
CA CYS A 333 -4.43 20.52 8.59
C CYS A 333 -4.71 19.07 9.00
N GLN A 334 -3.73 18.37 9.57
CA GLN A 334 -3.88 17.02 10.12
C GLN A 334 -3.69 16.99 11.65
N THR A 335 -3.45 18.15 12.26
CA THR A 335 -3.22 18.29 13.71
C THR A 335 -2.12 17.35 14.24
N ILE A 336 -1.03 17.21 13.49
CA ILE A 336 0.10 16.37 13.90
C ILE A 336 1.09 17.21 14.71
N THR A 337 1.46 16.69 15.86
CA THR A 337 2.33 17.33 16.84
C THR A 337 3.81 17.08 16.54
N LYS A 338 4.66 17.86 17.17
CA LYS A 338 6.13 17.70 17.12
C LYS A 338 6.54 16.33 17.67
N ALA A 339 5.91 15.87 18.76
CA ALA A 339 6.20 14.56 19.37
C ALA A 339 5.95 13.40 18.37
N GLU A 340 4.82 13.39 17.68
CA GLU A 340 4.50 12.37 16.66
C GLU A 340 5.51 12.37 15.51
N ILE A 341 5.99 13.54 15.09
CA ILE A 341 6.97 13.66 14.03
C ILE A 341 8.34 13.15 14.49
N ILE A 342 8.77 13.50 15.72
CA ILE A 342 10.04 13.01 16.30
C ILE A 342 10.00 11.48 16.45
N GLU A 343 8.87 10.91 16.87
CA GLU A 343 8.70 9.46 16.95
C GLU A 343 8.80 8.82 15.55
N ALA A 344 8.20 9.42 14.52
CA ALA A 344 8.33 8.96 13.14
C ALA A 344 9.77 9.08 12.59
N ILE A 345 10.53 10.08 13.00
CA ILE A 345 11.96 10.24 12.65
C ILE A 345 12.81 9.13 13.31
N ASN A 346 12.50 8.76 14.56
CA ASN A 346 13.25 7.77 15.34
C ASN A 346 12.76 6.32 15.12
N ASN A 347 12.25 6.02 13.93
CA ASN A 347 11.72 4.71 13.60
C ASN A 347 12.80 3.60 13.58
N PRO A 348 12.45 2.34 13.90
CA PRO A 348 13.40 1.23 14.00
C PRO A 348 14.06 0.83 12.66
N LEU A 349 13.50 1.25 11.51
CA LEU A 349 14.07 0.98 10.19
C LEU A 349 15.17 1.97 9.78
N GLY A 350 15.40 3.03 10.54
CA GLY A 350 16.39 4.07 10.22
C GLY A 350 16.05 4.88 8.97
N VAL A 351 14.75 4.97 8.61
CA VAL A 351 14.31 5.73 7.42
C VAL A 351 14.24 7.22 7.75
N GLU A 352 15.03 8.01 7.03
CA GLU A 352 15.25 9.44 7.27
C GLU A 352 14.84 10.31 6.06
N THR A 353 13.70 9.98 5.44
CA THR A 353 13.13 10.74 4.33
C THR A 353 11.81 11.40 4.74
N LEU A 354 11.47 12.53 4.11
CA LEU A 354 10.20 13.21 4.37
C LEU A 354 8.99 12.30 4.06
N THR A 355 9.06 11.53 2.99
CA THR A 355 8.02 10.54 2.64
C THR A 355 7.92 9.42 3.69
N GLY A 356 9.03 8.97 4.25
CA GLY A 356 9.03 7.99 5.34
C GLY A 356 8.33 8.50 6.60
N ILE A 357 8.56 9.76 6.97
CA ILE A 357 7.86 10.44 8.07
C ILE A 357 6.37 10.60 7.74
N LYS A 358 6.06 11.08 6.54
CA LYS A 358 4.71 11.29 6.05
C LYS A 358 3.83 10.03 6.19
N TYR A 359 4.33 8.87 5.78
CA TYR A 359 3.56 7.62 5.81
C TYR A 359 3.43 7.01 7.21
N ARG A 360 4.23 7.46 8.18
CA ARG A 360 4.14 7.01 9.57
C ARG A 360 3.14 7.81 10.41
N CYS A 361 3.17 9.14 10.28
CA CYS A 361 2.38 10.02 11.14
C CYS A 361 1.35 10.89 10.40
N ARG A 362 1.14 10.71 9.08
CA ARG A 362 0.22 11.50 8.24
C ARG A 362 0.58 12.98 8.07
N ALA A 363 1.65 13.48 8.63
CA ALA A 363 2.12 14.82 8.30
C ALA A 363 2.26 14.99 6.78
N MET A 364 1.97 16.17 6.23
CA MET A 364 2.00 16.46 4.78
C MET A 364 0.91 15.76 3.93
N MET A 365 -0.08 15.07 4.53
CA MET A 365 -1.15 14.38 3.79
C MET A 365 -2.46 15.16 3.68
N GLY A 366 -2.64 16.21 4.46
CA GLY A 366 -3.85 17.01 4.44
C GLY A 366 -3.93 17.92 3.19
N ARG A 367 -4.98 18.73 3.13
CA ARG A 367 -5.35 19.56 1.98
C ARG A 367 -4.21 20.40 1.39
N CYS A 368 -3.28 20.92 2.19
CA CYS A 368 -2.15 21.73 1.71
C CYS A 368 -0.99 20.90 1.16
N GLN A 369 -1.03 19.56 1.27
CA GLN A 369 -0.02 18.63 0.74
C GLN A 369 1.43 18.99 1.11
N GLY A 370 1.65 19.42 2.35
CA GLY A 370 2.96 19.78 2.87
C GLY A 370 3.29 21.29 2.79
N GLY A 371 2.54 22.08 2.02
CA GLY A 371 2.85 23.49 1.75
C GLY A 371 3.07 24.38 2.98
N TYR A 372 2.64 23.96 4.17
CA TYR A 372 2.92 24.64 5.43
C TYR A 372 3.96 23.95 6.31
N CYS A 373 3.90 22.62 6.41
CA CYS A 373 4.64 21.89 7.44
C CYS A 373 5.96 21.25 6.94
N GLU A 374 6.15 21.11 5.63
CA GLU A 374 7.26 20.35 5.04
C GLU A 374 8.64 20.90 5.45
N THR A 375 8.84 22.22 5.34
CA THR A 375 10.10 22.87 5.76
C THR A 375 10.37 22.79 7.26
N ARG A 376 9.30 22.77 8.08
CA ARG A 376 9.41 22.62 9.53
C ARG A 376 9.81 21.18 9.89
N ILE A 377 9.25 20.19 9.18
CA ILE A 377 9.61 18.77 9.36
C ILE A 377 11.04 18.52 8.91
N ALA A 378 11.48 19.13 7.80
CA ALA A 378 12.88 19.09 7.38
C ALA A 378 13.82 19.64 8.47
N GLY A 379 13.46 20.77 9.09
CA GLY A 379 14.22 21.32 10.21
C GLY A 379 14.28 20.40 11.44
N LEU A 380 13.18 19.69 11.76
CA LEU A 380 13.20 18.69 12.83
C LEU A 380 14.09 17.49 12.48
N LEU A 381 14.11 17.07 11.21
CA LEU A 381 14.97 15.99 10.75
C LEU A 381 16.46 16.38 10.85
N GLU A 382 16.80 17.63 10.47
CA GLU A 382 18.15 18.21 10.68
C GLU A 382 18.56 18.16 12.16
N GLU A 383 17.67 18.64 13.05
CA GLU A 383 17.92 18.72 14.49
C GLU A 383 18.09 17.33 15.12
N VAL A 384 17.15 16.42 14.87
CA VAL A 384 17.11 15.09 15.50
C VAL A 384 18.20 14.15 14.97
N LYS A 385 18.55 14.26 13.67
CA LYS A 385 19.54 13.37 13.02
C LYS A 385 20.88 14.02 12.77
N HIS A 386 21.06 15.28 13.20
CA HIS A 386 22.31 16.05 13.01
C HIS A 386 22.77 16.09 11.56
N LYS A 387 21.82 16.24 10.63
CA LYS A 387 22.08 16.30 9.18
C LYS A 387 22.25 17.74 8.70
N ASN A 388 22.99 17.92 7.60
CA ASN A 388 22.92 19.18 6.87
C ASN A 388 21.59 19.28 6.13
N ARG A 389 21.12 20.50 5.87
CA ARG A 389 19.87 20.78 5.18
C ARG A 389 19.86 20.20 3.76
N GLU A 390 20.99 20.28 3.09
CA GLU A 390 21.21 19.76 1.74
C GLU A 390 21.12 18.22 1.67
N ASP A 391 21.30 17.52 2.79
CA ASP A 391 21.21 16.06 2.88
C ASP A 391 19.78 15.57 3.12
N VAL A 392 18.80 16.49 3.31
CA VAL A 392 17.40 16.14 3.51
C VAL A 392 16.79 15.68 2.18
N ILE A 393 16.42 14.40 2.13
CA ILE A 393 15.83 13.73 0.95
C ILE A 393 14.32 13.68 1.08
N TYR A 394 13.60 13.98 0.00
CA TYR A 394 12.14 13.89 -0.03
C TYR A 394 11.67 12.44 0.02
N SER A 395 12.15 11.58 -0.89
CA SER A 395 11.70 10.18 -0.99
C SER A 395 12.80 9.18 -1.34
N ARG A 396 13.64 9.46 -2.34
CA ARG A 396 14.69 8.58 -2.86
C ARG A 396 15.94 9.38 -3.17
N GLU A 397 17.05 8.71 -3.38
CA GLU A 397 18.31 9.35 -3.76
C GLU A 397 18.11 10.31 -4.93
N GLY A 398 18.74 11.48 -4.88
CA GLY A 398 18.60 12.56 -5.84
C GLY A 398 17.33 13.42 -5.70
N SER A 399 16.43 13.12 -4.72
CA SER A 399 15.26 13.96 -4.42
C SER A 399 15.52 14.92 -3.25
N ASN A 400 16.66 15.59 -3.25
CA ASN A 400 17.04 16.56 -2.22
C ASN A 400 16.06 17.73 -2.20
N MET A 401 15.62 18.11 -0.99
CA MET A 401 14.69 19.21 -0.80
C MET A 401 15.37 20.57 -0.98
N PHE A 402 16.65 20.64 -0.66
CA PHE A 402 17.47 21.86 -0.74
C PHE A 402 18.72 21.59 -1.57
N VAL A 403 19.12 22.55 -2.39
CA VAL A 403 20.28 22.43 -3.28
C VAL A 403 21.43 23.36 -2.90
N GLY A 404 21.30 24.06 -1.78
CA GLY A 404 22.29 24.99 -1.25
C GLY A 404 21.67 26.25 -0.68
N LYS A 405 22.52 27.17 -0.21
CA LYS A 405 22.13 28.49 0.30
C LYS A 405 21.96 29.47 -0.84
N VAL A 406 20.91 30.29 -0.78
CA VAL A 406 20.66 31.36 -1.77
C VAL A 406 21.56 32.60 -1.52
N ARG A 407 22.00 32.77 -0.25
CA ARG A 407 22.92 33.82 0.17
C ARG A 407 23.87 33.24 1.22
N GLU A 408 25.17 33.57 1.11
CA GLU A 408 26.15 33.28 2.14
C GLU A 408 26.01 34.24 3.31
#